data_5ca073ac81997446e5596e5ce31a9ce2
#
_entry.id   5ca073ac81997446e5596e5ce31a9ce2
#
_cell.length_a   1.000
_cell.length_b   1.000
_cell.length_c   1.000
_cell.angle_alpha   90.00
_cell.angle_beta   90.00
_cell.angle_gamma   90.00
#
_symmetry.space_group_name_H-M   'P 1'
#
loop_
_entity.id
_entity.type
_entity.pdbx_description
1 polymer ?
#
loop_
_entity_poly.entity_id
_entity_poly.type
_entity_poly.pdbx_seq_one_letter_code
_entity_poly.pdbx_strand_id
1 'polypeptide(L)'
;MMDLRQFLKHLEAEGELQKITAAVDAKHEIGAVCKILNERPGSPAVLFENVKGSTIPVVGQLLFGDKRVAMALGVSQENVFDETVKRATHPIPPKLAPEGPCQEVVMEGSAVDLTKLPICTNNPNDGGPYITAGHVIIKDPEYGMNLGIYRMMLMSKNEVSLRLTPGHDGYDFMKNAEKRGQKKFEVAVCVGVPPAVYVASQFEPRIGVYELEIAGGLAGAPVDVVKCRTVDLEVPALAEIVLEGELSIPPKTGTEGPFGEFCGYTTESVPNERIMTIKAVTHKKNPIWHNIWLGKPPHEHLYIDALTYAVAAYLELKPAYPALKMAYAPPWGVSIVLVLQVEGRLKRPGLMNNMLAASLYTRSGKWKHVIVVDEDVNVYDPNEILWALTTRFQPATDMYVIPRGITSSLEPSSTPDGVTSKLMMDATIKPGFRGQVAEPTDEMRGTVLKRWKEYGFK
;
A
#
# COMPACT_ATOMS: atom_id res chain seq x y z
N MET A 1 12.93 -14.08 8.36
CA MET A 1 12.25 -12.82 7.93
C MET A 1 12.42 -11.76 9.00
N MET A 2 12.68 -10.51 8.63
CA MET A 2 12.80 -9.36 9.55
C MET A 2 11.43 -8.98 10.08
N ASP A 3 11.26 -8.89 11.41
CA ASP A 3 10.03 -8.44 12.04
C ASP A 3 9.99 -6.90 12.20
N LEU A 4 8.85 -6.35 12.66
CA LEU A 4 8.69 -4.90 12.88
C LEU A 4 9.75 -4.35 13.82
N ARG A 5 10.08 -5.05 14.92
CA ARG A 5 11.04 -4.56 15.92
C ARG A 5 12.47 -4.54 15.40
N GLN A 6 12.84 -5.54 14.62
CA GLN A 6 14.13 -5.58 13.93
C GLN A 6 14.23 -4.46 12.89
N PHE A 7 13.14 -4.20 12.17
CA PHE A 7 13.08 -3.09 11.22
C PHE A 7 13.21 -1.74 11.90
N LEU A 8 12.51 -1.51 13.01
CA LEU A 8 12.66 -0.27 13.79
C LEU A 8 14.09 -0.05 14.28
N LYS A 9 14.78 -1.12 14.74
CA LYS A 9 16.21 -1.04 15.09
C LYS A 9 17.08 -0.69 13.89
N HIS A 10 16.77 -1.24 12.73
CA HIS A 10 17.49 -0.92 11.50
C HIS A 10 17.26 0.55 11.10
N LEU A 11 16.02 1.04 11.13
CA LEU A 11 15.70 2.45 10.89
C LEU A 11 16.41 3.38 11.88
N GLU A 12 16.49 3.01 13.16
CA GLU A 12 17.21 3.79 14.19
C GLU A 12 18.70 3.88 13.88
N ALA A 13 19.32 2.77 13.49
CA ALA A 13 20.75 2.72 13.13
C ALA A 13 21.08 3.58 11.89
N GLU A 14 20.13 3.68 10.95
CA GLU A 14 20.28 4.49 9.73
C GLU A 14 19.83 5.96 9.90
N GLY A 15 19.39 6.36 11.10
CA GLY A 15 18.89 7.71 11.36
C GLY A 15 17.50 7.99 10.77
N GLU A 16 16.76 6.95 10.41
CA GLU A 16 15.43 7.00 9.80
C GLU A 16 14.29 6.82 10.82
N LEU A 17 14.58 6.77 12.12
CA LEU A 17 13.59 6.66 13.19
C LEU A 17 13.74 7.78 14.21
N GLN A 18 12.64 8.48 14.50
CA GLN A 18 12.54 9.41 15.60
C GLN A 18 11.66 8.83 16.70
N LYS A 19 12.17 8.77 17.94
CA LYS A 19 11.38 8.42 19.12
C LYS A 19 10.82 9.68 19.77
N ILE A 20 9.54 9.65 20.13
CA ILE A 20 8.84 10.72 20.85
C ILE A 20 8.44 10.18 22.22
N THR A 21 9.07 10.71 23.27
CA THR A 21 8.82 10.35 24.68
C THR A 21 7.79 11.26 25.34
N ALA A 22 7.50 12.42 24.73
CA ALA A 22 6.44 13.31 25.17
C ALA A 22 5.09 12.59 25.12
N ALA A 23 4.21 12.87 26.10
CA ALA A 23 2.87 12.30 26.12
C ALA A 23 2.03 12.86 24.96
N VAL A 24 1.54 11.99 24.07
CA VAL A 24 0.73 12.34 22.89
C VAL A 24 -0.66 11.74 22.98
N ASP A 25 -1.63 12.38 22.32
CA ASP A 25 -2.99 11.90 22.22
C ASP A 25 -3.21 11.09 20.95
N ALA A 26 -3.81 9.90 21.04
CA ALA A 26 -4.20 9.12 19.88
C ALA A 26 -5.30 9.82 19.06
N LYS A 27 -6.04 10.72 19.70
CA LYS A 27 -7.05 11.52 19.02
C LYS A 27 -6.40 12.78 18.43
N HIS A 28 -6.23 12.79 17.12
CA HIS A 28 -5.77 13.87 16.25
C HIS A 28 -4.28 14.22 16.36
N GLU A 29 -3.62 14.14 17.56
CA GLU A 29 -2.25 14.62 17.72
C GLU A 29 -1.25 13.74 16.97
N ILE A 30 -1.34 12.39 17.09
CA ILE A 30 -0.50 11.46 16.33
C ILE A 30 -0.69 11.67 14.83
N GLY A 31 -1.95 11.76 14.36
CA GLY A 31 -2.26 12.02 12.95
C GLY A 31 -1.69 13.36 12.46
N ALA A 32 -1.81 14.41 13.25
CA ALA A 32 -1.26 15.74 12.91
C ALA A 32 0.28 15.73 12.82
N VAL A 33 0.97 15.04 13.73
CA VAL A 33 2.44 14.87 13.66
C VAL A 33 2.83 14.14 12.37
N CYS A 34 2.16 13.03 12.04
CA CYS A 34 2.40 12.30 10.80
C CYS A 34 2.19 13.21 9.58
N LYS A 35 1.09 13.97 9.53
CA LYS A 35 0.81 14.89 8.43
C LYS A 35 1.88 15.97 8.25
N ILE A 36 2.30 16.60 9.34
CA ILE A 36 3.34 17.64 9.31
C ILE A 36 4.69 17.07 8.83
N LEU A 37 5.01 15.83 9.24
CA LEU A 37 6.21 15.14 8.78
C LEU A 37 6.12 14.80 7.28
N ASN A 38 4.96 14.39 6.79
CA ASN A 38 4.74 14.11 5.35
C ASN A 38 5.03 15.32 4.44
N GLU A 39 4.96 16.52 4.97
CA GLU A 39 5.23 17.77 4.24
C GLU A 39 6.73 18.15 4.24
N ARG A 40 7.56 17.40 4.96
CA ARG A 40 8.98 17.70 5.13
C ARG A 40 9.86 16.68 4.41
N PRO A 41 10.74 17.09 3.50
CA PRO A 41 11.69 16.18 2.87
C PRO A 41 12.55 15.44 3.91
N GLY A 42 12.77 14.14 3.70
CA GLY A 42 13.63 13.33 4.57
C GLY A 42 13.09 13.09 5.98
N SER A 43 11.79 13.25 6.20
CA SER A 43 11.19 12.99 7.52
C SER A 43 11.28 11.51 7.91
N PRO A 44 11.65 11.23 9.18
CA PRO A 44 11.83 9.86 9.68
C PRO A 44 10.49 9.15 9.92
N ALA A 45 10.52 7.83 10.09
CA ALA A 45 9.49 7.08 10.81
C ALA A 45 9.43 7.57 12.26
N VAL A 46 8.27 7.45 12.90
CA VAL A 46 8.06 7.96 14.25
C VAL A 46 7.53 6.89 15.17
N LEU A 47 8.20 6.70 16.31
CA LEU A 47 7.73 5.85 17.39
C LEU A 47 7.29 6.73 18.58
N PHE A 48 5.99 6.77 18.83
CA PHE A 48 5.37 7.45 19.97
C PHE A 48 5.38 6.50 21.16
N GLU A 49 6.33 6.69 22.08
CA GLU A 49 6.54 5.77 23.22
C GLU A 49 5.55 6.02 24.36
N ASN A 50 4.95 7.19 24.44
CA ASN A 50 4.04 7.60 25.52
C ASN A 50 2.71 8.10 24.95
N VAL A 51 1.77 7.18 24.79
CA VAL A 51 0.42 7.48 24.29
C VAL A 51 -0.55 7.57 25.45
N LYS A 52 -1.24 8.70 25.59
CA LYS A 52 -2.21 8.92 26.69
C LYS A 52 -3.29 7.82 26.69
N GLY A 53 -3.50 7.22 27.86
CA GLY A 53 -4.50 6.17 28.05
C GLY A 53 -4.10 4.77 27.57
N SER A 54 -2.88 4.59 27.06
CA SER A 54 -2.37 3.28 26.65
C SER A 54 -0.92 3.06 27.09
N THR A 55 -0.57 1.80 27.37
CA THR A 55 0.82 1.38 27.61
C THR A 55 1.49 0.87 26.31
N ILE A 56 0.75 0.84 25.22
CA ILE A 56 1.20 0.34 23.92
C ILE A 56 1.71 1.53 23.11
N PRO A 57 2.98 1.55 22.68
CA PRO A 57 3.52 2.57 21.80
C PRO A 57 2.92 2.47 20.40
N VAL A 58 2.90 3.60 19.70
CA VAL A 58 2.40 3.69 18.33
C VAL A 58 3.53 4.03 17.37
N VAL A 59 3.66 3.29 16.26
CA VAL A 59 4.54 3.65 15.16
C VAL A 59 3.72 4.17 13.98
N GLY A 60 4.20 5.24 13.36
CA GLY A 60 3.65 5.81 12.12
C GLY A 60 4.76 6.17 11.14
N GLN A 61 4.40 6.43 9.88
CA GLN A 61 5.34 6.80 8.82
C GLN A 61 6.38 5.71 8.50
N LEU A 62 6.03 4.45 8.77
CA LEU A 62 6.98 3.33 8.75
C LEU A 62 7.65 3.17 7.38
N LEU A 63 6.87 3.18 6.31
CA LEU A 63 7.32 3.00 4.92
C LEU A 63 7.13 4.27 4.06
N PHE A 64 7.19 5.44 4.67
CA PHE A 64 7.12 6.70 3.95
C PHE A 64 8.43 6.99 3.19
N GLY A 65 8.36 7.02 1.86
CA GLY A 65 9.49 7.26 0.96
C GLY A 65 10.11 5.97 0.39
N ASP A 66 10.58 6.05 -0.86
CA ASP A 66 11.16 4.92 -1.60
C ASP A 66 12.35 4.28 -0.86
N LYS A 67 13.14 5.09 -0.14
CA LYS A 67 14.28 4.60 0.67
C LYS A 67 13.81 3.59 1.72
N ARG A 68 12.78 3.91 2.52
CA ARG A 68 12.31 2.98 3.57
C ARG A 68 11.59 1.76 3.02
N VAL A 69 10.91 1.90 1.87
CA VAL A 69 10.36 0.74 1.16
C VAL A 69 11.48 -0.20 0.70
N ALA A 70 12.56 0.33 0.14
CA ALA A 70 13.75 -0.46 -0.25
C ALA A 70 14.41 -1.13 0.97
N MET A 71 14.58 -0.39 2.08
CA MET A 71 15.11 -0.93 3.35
C MET A 71 14.24 -2.06 3.91
N ALA A 72 12.91 -1.95 3.80
CA ALA A 72 11.96 -2.98 4.23
C ALA A 72 12.17 -4.31 3.48
N LEU A 73 12.61 -4.26 2.24
CA LEU A 73 12.89 -5.41 1.38
C LEU A 73 14.37 -5.81 1.40
N GLY A 74 15.22 -5.07 2.11
CA GLY A 74 16.66 -5.33 2.19
C GLY A 74 17.38 -5.18 0.85
N VAL A 75 17.00 -4.18 0.05
CA VAL A 75 17.57 -3.87 -1.26
C VAL A 75 17.99 -2.40 -1.33
N SER A 76 18.83 -2.05 -2.30
CA SER A 76 19.14 -0.63 -2.55
C SER A 76 17.96 0.05 -3.24
N GLN A 77 17.82 1.35 -3.04
CA GLN A 77 16.72 2.15 -3.60
C GLN A 77 16.72 2.10 -5.14
N GLU A 78 17.88 2.09 -5.76
CA GLU A 78 18.04 2.03 -7.22
C GLU A 78 17.55 0.70 -7.81
N ASN A 79 17.64 -0.39 -7.04
CA ASN A 79 17.32 -1.74 -7.49
C ASN A 79 15.93 -2.22 -6.97
N VAL A 80 15.20 -1.40 -6.21
CA VAL A 80 13.97 -1.85 -5.53
C VAL A 80 12.92 -2.36 -6.52
N PHE A 81 12.76 -1.71 -7.64
CA PHE A 81 11.79 -2.13 -8.67
C PHE A 81 12.17 -3.49 -9.26
N ASP A 82 13.39 -3.62 -9.80
CA ASP A 82 13.85 -4.85 -10.48
C ASP A 82 13.91 -6.05 -9.53
N GLU A 83 14.40 -5.85 -8.30
CA GLU A 83 14.43 -6.90 -7.29
C GLU A 83 13.01 -7.29 -6.84
N THR A 84 12.08 -6.34 -6.76
CA THR A 84 10.68 -6.65 -6.43
C THR A 84 10.01 -7.43 -7.56
N VAL A 85 10.19 -7.05 -8.82
CA VAL A 85 9.74 -7.82 -10.00
C VAL A 85 10.25 -9.25 -9.92
N LYS A 86 11.56 -9.43 -9.74
CA LYS A 86 12.20 -10.74 -9.65
C LYS A 86 11.65 -11.57 -8.50
N ARG A 87 11.54 -11.01 -7.30
CA ARG A 87 11.11 -11.73 -6.08
C ARG A 87 9.60 -12.03 -6.10
N ALA A 88 8.77 -11.13 -6.61
CA ALA A 88 7.32 -11.36 -6.71
C ALA A 88 6.96 -12.49 -7.69
N THR A 89 7.82 -12.78 -8.68
CA THR A 89 7.64 -13.91 -9.60
C THR A 89 8.13 -15.25 -9.05
N HIS A 90 8.71 -15.26 -7.85
CA HIS A 90 9.18 -16.46 -7.15
C HIS A 90 8.55 -16.55 -5.74
N PRO A 91 7.23 -16.74 -5.66
CA PRO A 91 6.53 -16.81 -4.37
C PRO A 91 7.04 -17.99 -3.55
N ILE A 92 7.09 -17.83 -2.24
CA ILE A 92 7.50 -18.87 -1.28
C ILE A 92 6.33 -19.10 -0.31
N PRO A 93 5.74 -20.31 -0.30
CA PRO A 93 4.60 -20.61 0.57
C PRO A 93 4.92 -20.38 2.06
N PRO A 94 3.93 -19.91 2.85
CA PRO A 94 4.09 -19.78 4.29
C PRO A 94 4.32 -21.16 4.95
N LYS A 95 4.95 -21.14 6.12
CA LYS A 95 5.26 -22.32 6.90
C LYS A 95 4.51 -22.30 8.22
N LEU A 96 3.69 -23.32 8.48
CA LEU A 96 3.01 -23.47 9.76
C LEU A 96 4.00 -23.77 10.88
N ALA A 97 4.01 -22.91 11.90
CA ALA A 97 4.72 -23.07 13.15
C ALA A 97 3.75 -23.54 14.27
N PRO A 98 4.21 -24.29 15.26
CA PRO A 98 3.36 -24.77 16.33
C PRO A 98 2.90 -23.65 17.28
N GLU A 99 3.69 -22.60 17.44
CA GLU A 99 3.45 -21.44 18.27
C GLU A 99 4.15 -20.19 17.69
N GLY A 100 3.74 -19.01 18.11
CA GLY A 100 4.35 -17.76 17.65
C GLY A 100 4.23 -16.63 18.67
N PRO A 101 5.17 -15.65 18.62
CA PRO A 101 5.18 -14.52 19.55
C PRO A 101 3.88 -13.72 19.58
N CYS A 102 3.14 -13.67 18.48
CA CYS A 102 1.85 -12.98 18.41
C CYS A 102 0.78 -13.58 19.35
N GLN A 103 1.05 -14.72 19.97
CA GLN A 103 0.13 -15.42 20.90
C GLN A 103 0.68 -15.51 22.34
N GLU A 104 1.70 -14.71 22.70
CA GLU A 104 2.26 -14.69 24.07
C GLU A 104 1.25 -14.19 25.13
N VAL A 105 0.37 -13.28 24.74
CA VAL A 105 -0.74 -12.79 25.56
C VAL A 105 -2.04 -13.05 24.83
N VAL A 106 -3.05 -13.55 25.55
CA VAL A 106 -4.33 -13.98 24.97
C VAL A 106 -5.47 -13.36 25.79
N MET A 107 -6.38 -12.69 25.09
CA MET A 107 -7.64 -12.18 25.63
C MET A 107 -8.79 -12.75 24.80
N GLU A 108 -9.68 -13.52 25.43
CA GLU A 108 -10.80 -14.16 24.75
C GLU A 108 -12.15 -13.82 25.41
N GLY A 109 -13.21 -13.83 24.64
CA GLY A 109 -14.59 -13.64 25.11
C GLY A 109 -14.79 -12.29 25.81
N SER A 110 -15.20 -12.31 27.07
CA SER A 110 -15.46 -11.11 27.87
C SER A 110 -14.21 -10.28 28.21
N ALA A 111 -13.01 -10.85 28.07
CA ALA A 111 -11.74 -10.17 28.30
C ALA A 111 -11.34 -9.25 27.10
N VAL A 112 -11.98 -9.42 25.94
CA VAL A 112 -11.73 -8.57 24.77
C VAL A 112 -12.21 -7.13 25.06
N ASP A 113 -11.28 -6.19 24.93
CA ASP A 113 -11.54 -4.76 25.12
C ASP A 113 -10.65 -3.91 24.18
N LEU A 114 -11.17 -3.64 22.99
CA LEU A 114 -10.47 -2.86 21.96
C LEU A 114 -10.25 -1.39 22.35
N THR A 115 -11.02 -0.86 23.34
CA THR A 115 -10.87 0.52 23.81
C THR A 115 -9.55 0.74 24.57
N LYS A 116 -8.85 -0.33 24.94
CA LYS A 116 -7.52 -0.29 25.56
C LYS A 116 -6.38 -0.23 24.57
N LEU A 117 -6.67 -0.49 23.28
CA LEU A 117 -5.70 -0.35 22.21
C LEU A 117 -5.60 1.12 21.78
N PRO A 118 -4.41 1.62 21.41
CA PRO A 118 -4.24 3.02 20.98
C PRO A 118 -4.70 3.23 19.54
N ILE A 119 -5.98 2.90 19.28
CA ILE A 119 -6.59 3.09 17.98
C ILE A 119 -6.77 4.58 17.73
N CYS A 120 -6.17 5.11 16.66
CA CYS A 120 -6.11 6.54 16.41
C CYS A 120 -7.37 7.08 15.73
N THR A 121 -7.78 8.31 16.10
CA THR A 121 -8.61 9.16 15.24
C THR A 121 -7.67 10.13 14.55
N ASN A 122 -7.39 9.91 13.26
CA ASN A 122 -6.31 10.61 12.57
C ASN A 122 -6.70 12.03 12.12
N ASN A 123 -7.88 12.19 11.53
CA ASN A 123 -8.34 13.45 10.96
C ASN A 123 -9.52 14.03 11.76
N PRO A 124 -9.72 15.37 11.76
CA PRO A 124 -10.80 16.00 12.54
C PRO A 124 -12.21 15.54 12.17
N ASN A 125 -12.39 15.14 10.90
CA ASN A 125 -13.68 14.73 10.37
C ASN A 125 -13.89 13.21 10.39
N ASP A 126 -12.93 12.42 10.90
CA ASP A 126 -13.11 10.97 11.03
C ASP A 126 -14.24 10.67 12.04
N GLY A 127 -15.12 9.73 11.70
CA GLY A 127 -16.28 9.35 12.51
C GLY A 127 -15.94 8.71 13.84
N GLY A 128 -14.68 8.34 14.07
CA GLY A 128 -14.19 7.70 15.29
C GLY A 128 -12.76 7.23 15.16
N PRO A 129 -12.28 6.40 16.12
CA PRO A 129 -10.98 5.75 16.00
C PRO A 129 -11.00 4.66 14.92
N TYR A 130 -9.92 4.60 14.12
CA TYR A 130 -9.77 3.64 13.01
C TYR A 130 -8.53 2.78 13.13
N ILE A 131 -8.67 1.49 12.88
CA ILE A 131 -7.57 0.58 12.57
C ILE A 131 -7.25 0.78 11.08
N THR A 132 -6.16 1.49 10.81
CA THR A 132 -5.74 1.86 9.45
C THR A 132 -4.65 0.95 8.89
N ALA A 133 -3.88 0.28 9.77
CA ALA A 133 -2.86 -0.70 9.42
C ALA A 133 -3.32 -2.13 9.72
N GLY A 134 -4.62 -2.41 9.50
CA GLY A 134 -5.21 -3.73 9.69
C GLY A 134 -5.01 -4.63 8.48
N HIS A 135 -4.09 -5.59 8.58
CA HIS A 135 -3.84 -6.61 7.56
C HIS A 135 -4.84 -7.75 7.77
N VAL A 136 -5.88 -7.78 6.94
CA VAL A 136 -7.01 -8.69 7.05
C VAL A 136 -6.71 -9.97 6.28
N ILE A 137 -6.82 -11.09 6.97
CA ILE A 137 -6.71 -12.45 6.42
C ILE A 137 -8.08 -13.09 6.42
N ILE A 138 -8.48 -13.62 5.29
CA ILE A 138 -9.75 -14.27 5.04
C ILE A 138 -9.54 -15.51 4.16
N LYS A 139 -10.54 -16.37 4.09
CA LYS A 139 -10.47 -17.62 3.35
C LYS A 139 -11.75 -17.88 2.56
N ASP A 140 -11.60 -18.27 1.32
CA ASP A 140 -12.67 -18.84 0.50
C ASP A 140 -12.32 -20.29 0.18
N PRO A 141 -13.26 -21.26 0.30
CA PRO A 141 -12.99 -22.67 0.02
C PRO A 141 -12.55 -22.98 -1.41
N GLU A 142 -12.92 -22.14 -2.38
CA GLU A 142 -12.59 -22.29 -3.80
C GLU A 142 -11.30 -21.59 -4.17
N TYR A 143 -11.10 -20.35 -3.64
CA TYR A 143 -9.99 -19.47 -4.02
C TYR A 143 -8.84 -19.45 -3.01
N GLY A 144 -9.00 -20.10 -1.84
CA GLY A 144 -7.96 -20.15 -0.82
C GLY A 144 -7.91 -18.93 0.09
N MET A 145 -6.71 -18.58 0.52
CA MET A 145 -6.46 -17.48 1.44
C MET A 145 -6.24 -16.16 0.67
N ASN A 146 -6.59 -15.03 1.31
CA ASN A 146 -6.28 -13.69 0.82
C ASN A 146 -5.83 -12.81 1.98
N LEU A 147 -4.91 -11.88 1.71
CA LEU A 147 -4.42 -10.88 2.64
C LEU A 147 -4.52 -9.49 1.99
N GLY A 148 -5.21 -8.57 2.63
CA GLY A 148 -5.29 -7.17 2.18
C GLY A 148 -5.41 -6.19 3.35
N ILE A 149 -5.22 -4.89 3.10
CA ILE A 149 -5.44 -3.85 4.12
C ILE A 149 -6.86 -3.30 3.94
N TYR A 150 -7.62 -3.32 5.02
CA TYR A 150 -8.97 -2.77 5.07
C TYR A 150 -9.11 -1.83 6.27
N ARG A 151 -9.80 -0.71 6.10
CA ARG A 151 -10.11 0.20 7.20
C ARG A 151 -11.21 -0.36 8.08
N MET A 152 -11.07 -0.16 9.38
CA MET A 152 -12.04 -0.61 10.37
C MET A 152 -12.25 0.49 11.42
N MET A 153 -13.48 0.96 11.59
CA MET A 153 -13.83 1.90 12.65
C MET A 153 -14.17 1.14 13.92
N LEU A 154 -13.69 1.59 15.06
CA LEU A 154 -14.06 1.06 16.36
C LEU A 154 -15.55 1.39 16.64
N MET A 155 -16.37 0.35 16.82
CA MET A 155 -17.81 0.49 17.05
C MET A 155 -18.18 0.30 18.51
N SER A 156 -17.50 -0.61 19.19
CA SER A 156 -17.72 -0.90 20.61
C SER A 156 -16.50 -1.57 21.22
N LYS A 157 -16.64 -2.06 22.44
CA LYS A 157 -15.57 -2.77 23.20
C LYS A 157 -15.00 -3.98 22.45
N ASN A 158 -15.82 -4.66 21.63
CA ASN A 158 -15.45 -5.86 20.91
C ASN A 158 -15.98 -5.89 19.48
N GLU A 159 -16.28 -4.75 18.89
CA GLU A 159 -16.79 -4.67 17.52
C GLU A 159 -16.09 -3.57 16.75
N VAL A 160 -15.84 -3.85 15.48
CA VAL A 160 -15.33 -2.91 14.49
C VAL A 160 -16.16 -2.98 13.21
N SER A 161 -16.29 -1.87 12.47
CA SER A 161 -16.75 -1.97 11.09
C SER A 161 -15.68 -2.66 10.24
N LEU A 162 -16.07 -3.36 9.19
CA LEU A 162 -15.13 -3.87 8.18
C LEU A 162 -15.61 -3.46 6.79
N ARG A 163 -14.88 -2.52 6.21
CA ARG A 163 -15.21 -1.94 4.91
C ARG A 163 -14.77 -2.87 3.77
N LEU A 164 -15.69 -3.70 3.27
CA LEU A 164 -15.49 -4.55 2.08
C LEU A 164 -16.20 -3.92 0.89
N THR A 165 -15.45 -3.39 -0.07
CA THR A 165 -15.99 -2.71 -1.26
C THR A 165 -15.99 -3.63 -2.48
N PRO A 166 -16.99 -3.52 -3.39
CA PRO A 166 -16.99 -4.25 -4.66
C PRO A 166 -15.68 -4.05 -5.45
N GLY A 167 -15.22 -5.11 -6.10
CA GLY A 167 -13.98 -5.09 -6.88
C GLY A 167 -12.74 -5.48 -6.08
N HIS A 168 -12.89 -5.86 -4.81
CA HIS A 168 -11.82 -6.43 -3.99
C HIS A 168 -12.16 -7.87 -3.59
N ASP A 169 -11.15 -8.73 -3.48
CA ASP A 169 -11.31 -10.16 -3.17
C ASP A 169 -12.11 -10.39 -1.86
N GLY A 170 -11.88 -9.56 -0.84
CA GLY A 170 -12.63 -9.66 0.41
C GLY A 170 -14.14 -9.49 0.27
N TYR A 171 -14.59 -8.62 -0.63
CA TYR A 171 -16.00 -8.47 -0.95
C TYR A 171 -16.55 -9.72 -1.65
N ASP A 172 -15.80 -10.23 -2.63
CA ASP A 172 -16.23 -11.39 -3.42
C ASP A 172 -16.25 -12.65 -2.55
N PHE A 173 -15.27 -12.87 -1.68
CA PHE A 173 -15.24 -13.99 -0.72
C PHE A 173 -16.44 -13.95 0.23
N MET A 174 -16.75 -12.76 0.78
CA MET A 174 -17.94 -12.60 1.62
C MET A 174 -19.23 -12.90 0.86
N LYS A 175 -19.36 -12.42 -0.39
CA LYS A 175 -20.51 -12.73 -1.25
C LYS A 175 -20.62 -14.21 -1.59
N ASN A 176 -19.50 -14.89 -1.79
CA ASN A 176 -19.49 -16.35 -2.01
C ASN A 176 -19.93 -17.10 -0.76
N ALA A 177 -19.51 -16.66 0.43
CA ALA A 177 -19.97 -17.23 1.69
C ALA A 177 -21.50 -17.08 1.86
N GLU A 178 -22.06 -15.91 1.53
CA GLU A 178 -23.51 -15.67 1.50
C GLU A 178 -24.22 -16.64 0.54
N LYS A 179 -23.73 -16.78 -0.71
CA LYS A 179 -24.31 -17.69 -1.72
C LYS A 179 -24.26 -19.16 -1.31
N ARG A 180 -23.22 -19.57 -0.55
CA ARG A 180 -23.09 -20.93 -0.01
C ARG A 180 -23.98 -21.18 1.23
N GLY A 181 -24.72 -20.17 1.71
CA GLY A 181 -25.60 -20.29 2.88
C GLY A 181 -24.84 -20.43 4.21
N GLN A 182 -23.57 -19.99 4.26
CA GLN A 182 -22.81 -19.96 5.50
C GLN A 182 -23.50 -19.04 6.52
N LYS A 183 -23.26 -19.28 7.81
CA LYS A 183 -23.86 -18.46 8.89
C LYS A 183 -22.89 -17.41 9.44
N LYS A 184 -21.60 -17.56 9.11
CA LYS A 184 -20.53 -16.66 9.51
C LYS A 184 -19.46 -16.60 8.43
N PHE A 185 -18.69 -15.53 8.43
CA PHE A 185 -17.49 -15.34 7.64
C PHE A 185 -16.35 -14.97 8.58
N GLU A 186 -15.36 -15.85 8.69
CA GLU A 186 -14.26 -15.72 9.64
C GLU A 186 -13.21 -14.74 9.11
N VAL A 187 -12.65 -13.93 10.01
CA VAL A 187 -11.71 -12.87 9.71
C VAL A 187 -10.63 -12.81 10.79
N ALA A 188 -9.37 -12.70 10.39
CA ALA A 188 -8.28 -12.36 11.28
C ALA A 188 -7.63 -11.04 10.82
N VAL A 189 -7.32 -10.16 11.77
CA VAL A 189 -6.70 -8.86 11.50
C VAL A 189 -5.37 -8.79 12.21
N CYS A 190 -4.29 -8.60 11.46
CA CYS A 190 -2.93 -8.48 12.00
C CYS A 190 -2.49 -7.02 11.96
N VAL A 191 -1.96 -6.51 13.08
CA VAL A 191 -1.41 -5.16 13.19
C VAL A 191 0.07 -5.26 13.56
N GLY A 192 0.92 -4.45 12.95
CA GLY A 192 2.36 -4.50 13.19
C GLY A 192 3.02 -5.75 12.60
N VAL A 193 2.70 -6.08 11.37
CA VAL A 193 3.28 -7.24 10.65
C VAL A 193 4.73 -6.98 10.21
N PRO A 194 5.50 -8.02 9.83
CA PRO A 194 6.79 -7.87 9.17
C PRO A 194 6.70 -6.96 7.94
N PRO A 195 7.72 -6.09 7.68
CA PRO A 195 7.66 -5.14 6.56
C PRO A 195 7.40 -5.78 5.18
N ALA A 196 7.97 -6.95 4.90
CA ALA A 196 7.70 -7.66 3.65
C ALA A 196 6.23 -8.12 3.53
N VAL A 197 5.59 -8.47 4.65
CA VAL A 197 4.15 -8.80 4.68
C VAL A 197 3.32 -7.53 4.43
N TYR A 198 3.72 -6.39 5.00
CA TYR A 198 3.05 -5.12 4.76
C TYR A 198 3.13 -4.74 3.28
N VAL A 199 4.30 -4.80 2.66
CA VAL A 199 4.44 -4.53 1.22
C VAL A 199 3.61 -5.51 0.40
N ALA A 200 3.68 -6.81 0.70
CA ALA A 200 2.95 -7.84 -0.04
C ALA A 200 1.43 -7.68 0.03
N SER A 201 0.89 -7.19 1.16
CA SER A 201 -0.56 -6.99 1.33
C SER A 201 -1.18 -5.93 0.42
N GLN A 202 -0.34 -5.16 -0.30
CA GLN A 202 -0.78 -4.18 -1.29
C GLN A 202 -0.60 -4.66 -2.74
N PHE A 203 -0.10 -5.88 -2.94
CA PHE A 203 -0.22 -6.49 -4.26
C PHE A 203 -1.68 -6.88 -4.52
N GLU A 204 -2.12 -6.73 -5.76
CA GLU A 204 -3.40 -7.24 -6.25
C GLU A 204 -3.13 -8.40 -7.24
N PRO A 205 -2.70 -9.58 -6.78
CA PRO A 205 -2.43 -10.72 -7.65
C PRO A 205 -3.74 -11.28 -8.22
N ARG A 206 -3.64 -12.24 -9.12
CA ARG A 206 -4.83 -12.98 -9.58
C ARG A 206 -5.50 -13.68 -8.40
N ILE A 207 -6.81 -13.72 -8.41
CA ILE A 207 -7.60 -14.44 -7.40
C ILE A 207 -7.07 -15.86 -7.23
N GLY A 208 -6.87 -16.31 -5.99
CA GLY A 208 -6.28 -17.60 -5.67
C GLY A 208 -4.75 -17.59 -5.50
N VAL A 209 -4.09 -16.45 -5.68
CA VAL A 209 -2.67 -16.26 -5.30
C VAL A 209 -2.63 -15.58 -3.94
N TYR A 210 -2.00 -16.23 -2.97
CA TYR A 210 -1.96 -15.73 -1.60
C TYR A 210 -0.81 -14.73 -1.41
N GLU A 211 -1.11 -13.54 -0.92
CA GLU A 211 -0.13 -12.46 -0.74
C GLU A 211 0.98 -12.83 0.24
N LEU A 212 0.75 -13.74 1.20
CA LEU A 212 1.84 -14.24 2.07
C LEU A 212 2.88 -15.08 1.32
N GLU A 213 2.53 -15.71 0.20
CA GLU A 213 3.52 -16.37 -0.67
C GLU A 213 4.41 -15.33 -1.37
N ILE A 214 3.80 -14.20 -1.80
CA ILE A 214 4.54 -13.05 -2.34
C ILE A 214 5.45 -12.48 -1.25
N ALA A 215 4.95 -12.30 -0.03
CA ALA A 215 5.76 -11.84 1.11
C ALA A 215 6.97 -12.75 1.36
N GLY A 216 6.78 -14.06 1.26
CA GLY A 216 7.87 -15.04 1.33
C GLY A 216 8.90 -14.84 0.23
N GLY A 217 8.45 -14.64 -1.01
CA GLY A 217 9.33 -14.31 -2.15
C GLY A 217 10.09 -13.01 -1.92
N LEU A 218 9.40 -11.93 -1.51
CA LEU A 218 10.01 -10.64 -1.21
C LEU A 218 11.09 -10.73 -0.12
N ALA A 219 10.85 -11.52 0.91
CA ALA A 219 11.79 -11.71 2.01
C ALA A 219 12.89 -12.75 1.72
N GLY A 220 12.75 -13.56 0.66
CA GLY A 220 13.65 -14.68 0.37
C GLY A 220 13.56 -15.85 1.36
N ALA A 221 12.47 -15.93 2.15
CA ALA A 221 12.24 -16.98 3.14
C ALA A 221 10.74 -17.13 3.44
N PRO A 222 10.25 -18.33 3.81
CA PRO A 222 8.85 -18.53 4.19
C PRO A 222 8.41 -17.56 5.29
N VAL A 223 7.15 -17.12 5.24
CA VAL A 223 6.48 -16.48 6.38
C VAL A 223 6.08 -17.58 7.36
N ASP A 224 6.61 -17.57 8.58
CA ASP A 224 6.09 -18.44 9.62
C ASP A 224 4.69 -17.97 10.01
N VAL A 225 3.70 -18.90 9.98
CA VAL A 225 2.31 -18.64 10.35
C VAL A 225 1.92 -19.54 11.51
N VAL A 226 0.95 -19.12 12.31
CA VAL A 226 0.34 -19.90 13.39
C VAL A 226 -1.16 -19.93 13.20
N LYS A 227 -1.80 -21.02 13.66
CA LYS A 227 -3.26 -21.12 13.67
C LYS A 227 -3.85 -20.11 14.65
N CYS A 228 -4.90 -19.44 14.21
CA CYS A 228 -5.75 -18.66 15.10
C CYS A 228 -6.39 -19.54 16.18
N ARG A 229 -6.83 -18.93 17.27
CA ARG A 229 -7.41 -19.62 18.42
C ARG A 229 -8.91 -19.85 18.28
N THR A 230 -9.60 -18.91 17.65
CA THR A 230 -11.08 -18.88 17.62
C THR A 230 -11.69 -18.96 16.22
N VAL A 231 -10.86 -18.90 15.18
CA VAL A 231 -11.24 -18.96 13.76
C VAL A 231 -10.33 -19.93 12.99
N ASP A 232 -10.81 -20.54 11.90
CA ASP A 232 -10.03 -21.47 11.06
C ASP A 232 -9.17 -20.71 10.03
N LEU A 233 -8.27 -19.87 10.55
CA LEU A 233 -7.32 -19.07 9.77
C LEU A 233 -5.91 -19.21 10.34
N GLU A 234 -4.93 -18.85 9.51
CA GLU A 234 -3.51 -18.80 9.89
C GLU A 234 -3.01 -17.35 9.73
N VAL A 235 -2.20 -16.90 10.68
CA VAL A 235 -1.70 -15.53 10.75
C VAL A 235 -0.18 -15.49 10.90
N PRO A 236 0.51 -14.44 10.39
CA PRO A 236 1.95 -14.29 10.60
C PRO A 236 2.33 -14.36 12.08
N ALA A 237 3.18 -15.31 12.42
CA ALA A 237 3.63 -15.56 13.80
C ALA A 237 4.34 -14.34 14.42
N LEU A 238 4.91 -13.48 13.59
CA LEU A 238 5.65 -12.28 13.99
C LEU A 238 4.80 -11.00 14.02
N ALA A 239 3.49 -11.06 13.81
CA ALA A 239 2.61 -9.91 14.01
C ALA A 239 2.68 -9.41 15.47
N GLU A 240 2.54 -8.10 15.68
CA GLU A 240 2.54 -7.53 17.03
C GLU A 240 1.23 -7.83 17.75
N ILE A 241 0.10 -7.67 17.06
CA ILE A 241 -1.27 -7.86 17.57
C ILE A 241 -2.10 -8.57 16.51
N VAL A 242 -2.96 -9.50 16.94
CA VAL A 242 -3.94 -10.19 16.09
C VAL A 242 -5.32 -10.06 16.72
N LEU A 243 -6.30 -9.66 15.92
CA LEU A 243 -7.72 -9.61 16.26
C LEU A 243 -8.42 -10.73 15.50
N GLU A 244 -9.03 -11.67 16.19
CA GLU A 244 -9.77 -12.78 15.59
C GLU A 244 -11.26 -12.56 15.76
N GLY A 245 -12.03 -12.73 14.71
CA GLY A 245 -13.48 -12.52 14.78
C GLY A 245 -14.24 -13.00 13.56
N GLU A 246 -15.46 -12.58 13.46
CA GLU A 246 -16.35 -12.99 12.39
C GLU A 246 -17.38 -11.93 12.03
N LEU A 247 -17.82 -11.94 10.79
CA LEU A 247 -19.04 -11.33 10.32
C LEU A 247 -20.17 -12.36 10.38
N SER A 248 -21.33 -11.99 10.93
CA SER A 248 -22.52 -12.84 10.80
C SER A 248 -23.05 -12.84 9.37
N ILE A 249 -23.77 -13.88 8.98
CA ILE A 249 -24.49 -13.97 7.70
C ILE A 249 -25.96 -14.29 8.00
N PRO A 250 -26.90 -13.40 7.75
CA PRO A 250 -26.73 -12.02 7.23
C PRO A 250 -25.91 -11.15 8.18
N PRO A 251 -25.18 -10.12 7.64
CA PRO A 251 -24.27 -9.33 8.46
C PRO A 251 -25.04 -8.42 9.43
N LYS A 252 -24.55 -8.33 10.67
CA LYS A 252 -24.84 -7.19 11.55
C LYS A 252 -24.29 -5.93 10.87
N THR A 253 -25.02 -4.83 10.91
CA THR A 253 -24.61 -3.59 10.25
C THR A 253 -24.68 -2.39 11.19
N GLY A 254 -23.94 -1.35 10.84
CA GLY A 254 -23.92 -0.07 11.54
C GLY A 254 -23.48 1.06 10.60
N THR A 255 -23.48 2.29 11.10
CA THR A 255 -22.97 3.44 10.35
C THR A 255 -21.46 3.55 10.53
N GLU A 256 -20.70 3.57 9.44
CA GLU A 256 -19.26 3.76 9.38
C GLU A 256 -18.93 5.11 8.73
N GLY A 257 -17.86 5.75 9.15
CA GLY A 257 -17.44 7.02 8.60
C GLY A 257 -18.00 8.23 9.33
N PRO A 258 -17.67 9.46 8.87
CA PRO A 258 -16.77 9.77 7.75
C PRO A 258 -15.33 9.29 7.95
N PHE A 259 -14.53 9.25 6.86
CA PHE A 259 -13.13 8.82 6.92
C PHE A 259 -12.26 9.60 5.93
N GLY A 260 -11.08 10.02 6.38
CA GLY A 260 -10.06 10.64 5.53
C GLY A 260 -9.37 9.61 4.65
N GLU A 261 -9.64 9.63 3.34
CA GLU A 261 -9.16 8.65 2.36
C GLU A 261 -7.78 8.99 1.77
N PHE A 262 -7.16 7.96 1.16
CA PHE A 262 -5.84 8.04 0.53
C PHE A 262 -5.76 9.09 -0.59
N CYS A 263 -6.87 9.41 -1.24
CA CYS A 263 -6.95 10.44 -2.27
C CYS A 263 -7.00 11.88 -1.72
N GLY A 264 -7.01 12.06 -0.40
CA GLY A 264 -6.93 13.36 0.25
C GLY A 264 -8.26 14.01 0.62
N TYR A 265 -9.36 13.30 0.45
CA TYR A 265 -10.70 13.80 0.74
C TYR A 265 -11.38 12.94 1.81
N THR A 266 -12.28 13.56 2.58
CA THR A 266 -13.10 12.84 3.55
C THR A 266 -14.31 12.23 2.84
N THR A 267 -14.52 10.92 3.01
CA THR A 267 -15.73 10.26 2.51
C THR A 267 -16.93 10.59 3.40
N GLU A 268 -18.14 10.44 2.86
CA GLU A 268 -19.35 10.47 3.65
C GLU A 268 -19.48 9.23 4.53
N SER A 269 -20.39 9.33 5.52
CA SER A 269 -20.77 8.17 6.32
C SER A 269 -21.48 7.13 5.48
N VAL A 270 -21.16 5.87 5.71
CA VAL A 270 -21.75 4.72 5.01
C VAL A 270 -22.74 4.03 5.96
N PRO A 271 -24.04 4.11 5.70
CA PRO A 271 -25.02 3.35 6.46
C PRO A 271 -24.92 1.86 6.10
N ASN A 272 -25.29 1.03 7.05
CA ASN A 272 -25.35 -0.43 6.87
C ASN A 272 -24.01 -1.10 6.51
N GLU A 273 -22.87 -0.53 6.97
CA GLU A 273 -21.60 -1.21 6.86
C GLU A 273 -21.53 -2.42 7.80
N ARG A 274 -20.82 -3.44 7.39
CA ARG A 274 -20.70 -4.71 8.12
C ARG A 274 -19.94 -4.53 9.42
N ILE A 275 -20.44 -5.15 10.48
CA ILE A 275 -19.84 -5.14 11.82
C ILE A 275 -19.23 -6.51 12.10
N MET A 276 -17.91 -6.51 12.31
CA MET A 276 -17.14 -7.67 12.74
C MET A 276 -17.14 -7.73 14.27
N THR A 277 -17.52 -8.88 14.82
CA THR A 277 -17.40 -9.16 16.25
C THR A 277 -16.07 -9.83 16.54
N ILE A 278 -15.26 -9.22 17.40
CA ILE A 278 -13.96 -9.76 17.82
C ILE A 278 -14.18 -10.74 18.97
N LYS A 279 -13.63 -11.94 18.81
CA LYS A 279 -13.71 -13.07 19.76
C LYS A 279 -12.45 -13.23 20.60
N ALA A 280 -11.31 -12.92 19.99
CA ALA A 280 -10.02 -12.96 20.67
C ALA A 280 -9.12 -11.81 20.20
N VAL A 281 -8.28 -11.34 21.12
CA VAL A 281 -7.13 -10.49 20.83
C VAL A 281 -5.91 -11.22 21.36
N THR A 282 -4.94 -11.47 20.49
CA THR A 282 -3.65 -12.03 20.92
C THR A 282 -2.53 -11.06 20.54
N HIS A 283 -1.46 -11.04 21.30
CA HIS A 283 -0.35 -10.13 21.03
C HIS A 283 0.97 -10.57 21.65
N LYS A 284 2.07 -10.03 21.13
CA LYS A 284 3.38 -10.13 21.77
C LYS A 284 3.38 -9.46 23.14
N LYS A 285 4.27 -9.85 24.04
CA LYS A 285 4.56 -9.03 25.22
C LYS A 285 5.04 -7.64 24.79
N ASN A 286 4.46 -6.58 25.40
CA ASN A 286 4.75 -5.18 25.06
C ASN A 286 4.61 -4.90 23.55
N PRO A 287 3.42 -5.07 22.97
CA PRO A 287 3.24 -4.94 21.53
C PRO A 287 3.41 -3.49 21.08
N ILE A 288 3.63 -3.32 19.77
CA ILE A 288 3.69 -2.01 19.10
C ILE A 288 2.48 -1.90 18.19
N TRP A 289 1.71 -0.82 18.30
CA TRP A 289 0.61 -0.50 17.41
C TRP A 289 1.13 0.21 16.16
N HIS A 290 0.78 -0.28 15.00
CA HIS A 290 1.06 0.41 13.74
C HIS A 290 -0.17 1.24 13.33
N ASN A 291 0.04 2.53 13.04
CA ASN A 291 -0.98 3.46 12.56
C ASN A 291 -0.54 4.07 11.22
N ILE A 292 -1.36 3.93 10.20
CA ILE A 292 -1.18 4.61 8.92
C ILE A 292 -2.05 5.86 8.93
N TRP A 293 -1.43 7.03 8.76
CA TRP A 293 -2.17 8.25 8.51
C TRP A 293 -2.55 8.33 7.03
N LEU A 294 -3.83 8.54 6.74
CA LEU A 294 -4.39 8.76 5.40
C LEU A 294 -5.00 10.15 5.32
N GLY A 295 -5.00 10.75 4.12
CA GLY A 295 -5.51 12.09 3.89
C GLY A 295 -4.81 12.75 2.71
N LYS A 296 -4.76 14.09 2.68
CA LYS A 296 -4.13 14.83 1.58
C LYS A 296 -2.66 14.41 1.40
N PRO A 297 -2.28 13.90 0.22
CA PRO A 297 -0.93 13.43 -0.08
C PRO A 297 0.19 14.43 0.26
N PRO A 298 1.44 13.90 0.42
CA PRO A 298 1.81 12.49 0.40
C PRO A 298 1.58 11.79 1.74
N HIS A 299 1.54 10.42 1.74
CA HIS A 299 1.53 9.58 2.93
C HIS A 299 2.10 8.18 2.61
N GLU A 300 2.45 7.39 3.63
CA GLU A 300 3.22 6.15 3.45
C GLU A 300 2.55 5.11 2.55
N HIS A 301 1.24 4.98 2.60
CA HIS A 301 0.50 4.03 1.78
C HIS A 301 0.78 4.22 0.28
N LEU A 302 0.86 5.46 -0.20
CA LEU A 302 1.12 5.78 -1.59
C LEU A 302 2.51 5.35 -2.08
N TYR A 303 3.50 5.25 -1.20
CA TYR A 303 4.84 4.76 -1.57
C TYR A 303 4.87 3.24 -1.73
N ILE A 304 4.04 2.52 -0.98
CA ILE A 304 3.90 1.08 -1.15
C ILE A 304 3.14 0.78 -2.44
N ASP A 305 2.03 1.47 -2.68
CA ASP A 305 1.27 1.38 -3.93
C ASP A 305 2.13 1.75 -5.14
N ALA A 306 3.01 2.76 -5.01
CA ALA A 306 3.94 3.16 -6.06
C ALA A 306 4.80 2.00 -6.56
N LEU A 307 5.22 1.11 -5.68
CA LEU A 307 5.99 -0.08 -6.01
C LEU A 307 5.10 -1.24 -6.45
N THR A 308 4.11 -1.61 -5.63
CA THR A 308 3.35 -2.86 -5.83
C THR A 308 2.46 -2.81 -7.06
N TYR A 309 1.75 -1.70 -7.28
CA TYR A 309 0.90 -1.53 -8.46
C TYR A 309 1.71 -1.38 -9.74
N ALA A 310 2.86 -0.68 -9.68
CA ALA A 310 3.77 -0.57 -10.81
C ALA A 310 4.35 -1.94 -11.21
N VAL A 311 4.79 -2.74 -10.23
CA VAL A 311 5.30 -4.09 -10.48
C VAL A 311 4.20 -4.99 -11.06
N ALA A 312 2.99 -4.95 -10.51
CA ALA A 312 1.87 -5.72 -11.03
C ALA A 312 1.55 -5.34 -12.49
N ALA A 313 1.44 -4.04 -12.80
CA ALA A 313 1.21 -3.56 -14.16
C ALA A 313 2.36 -3.95 -15.11
N TYR A 314 3.62 -3.84 -14.65
CA TYR A 314 4.78 -4.25 -15.44
C TYR A 314 4.74 -5.74 -15.79
N LEU A 315 4.46 -6.61 -14.82
CA LEU A 315 4.41 -8.06 -15.02
C LEU A 315 3.31 -8.48 -16.01
N GLU A 316 2.21 -7.75 -16.04
CA GLU A 316 1.13 -8.01 -17.00
C GLU A 316 1.46 -7.49 -18.41
N LEU A 317 2.15 -6.34 -18.52
CA LEU A 317 2.41 -5.68 -19.81
C LEU A 317 3.69 -6.16 -20.48
N LYS A 318 4.76 -6.41 -19.73
CA LYS A 318 6.09 -6.73 -20.27
C LYS A 318 6.12 -7.90 -21.26
N PRO A 319 5.38 -9.00 -21.05
CA PRO A 319 5.38 -10.12 -22.02
C PRO A 319 4.87 -9.74 -23.40
N ALA A 320 3.91 -8.82 -23.49
CA ALA A 320 3.33 -8.36 -24.77
C ALA A 320 4.07 -7.13 -25.33
N TYR A 321 4.72 -6.36 -24.49
CA TYR A 321 5.40 -5.11 -24.83
C TYR A 321 6.87 -5.11 -24.39
N PRO A 322 7.77 -5.78 -25.16
CA PRO A 322 9.20 -5.83 -24.80
C PRO A 322 9.88 -4.46 -24.67
N ALA A 323 9.34 -3.43 -25.32
CA ALA A 323 9.81 -2.05 -25.22
C ALA A 323 9.61 -1.44 -23.82
N LEU A 324 8.69 -1.96 -23.01
CA LEU A 324 8.49 -1.49 -21.65
C LEU A 324 9.73 -1.78 -20.81
N LYS A 325 10.37 -0.73 -20.30
CA LYS A 325 11.55 -0.81 -19.45
C LYS A 325 11.17 -0.83 -17.98
N MET A 326 10.25 0.05 -17.59
CA MET A 326 9.83 0.24 -16.21
C MET A 326 8.39 0.77 -16.15
N ALA A 327 7.71 0.52 -15.04
CA ALA A 327 6.46 1.16 -14.67
C ALA A 327 6.61 1.86 -13.30
N TYR A 328 5.89 2.95 -13.09
CA TYR A 328 5.87 3.67 -11.83
C TYR A 328 4.47 4.27 -11.57
N ALA A 329 3.94 4.05 -10.39
CA ALA A 329 2.69 4.65 -9.93
C ALA A 329 3.02 5.76 -8.92
N PRO A 330 3.28 6.99 -9.35
CA PRO A 330 3.88 8.01 -8.50
C PRO A 330 2.98 8.38 -7.31
N PRO A 331 3.52 8.59 -6.10
CA PRO A 331 2.73 8.98 -4.92
C PRO A 331 1.90 10.25 -5.12
N TRP A 332 2.38 11.21 -5.93
CA TRP A 332 1.60 12.41 -6.29
C TRP A 332 0.38 12.09 -7.17
N GLY A 333 0.36 10.93 -7.81
CA GLY A 333 -0.76 10.43 -8.62
C GLY A 333 -1.81 9.67 -7.83
N VAL A 334 -1.71 9.61 -6.52
CA VAL A 334 -2.65 8.99 -5.57
C VAL A 334 -3.14 7.60 -6.03
N SER A 335 -2.21 6.75 -6.44
CA SER A 335 -2.45 5.37 -6.89
C SER A 335 -3.37 5.23 -8.13
N ILE A 336 -3.67 6.33 -8.84
CA ILE A 336 -4.50 6.33 -10.06
C ILE A 336 -3.80 6.91 -11.30
N VAL A 337 -2.51 7.21 -11.20
CA VAL A 337 -1.63 7.58 -12.31
C VAL A 337 -0.59 6.49 -12.52
N LEU A 338 -0.37 6.09 -13.77
CA LEU A 338 0.69 5.17 -14.17
C LEU A 338 1.63 5.85 -15.15
N VAL A 339 2.92 5.80 -14.90
CA VAL A 339 3.97 6.22 -15.83
C VAL A 339 4.68 4.98 -16.34
N LEU A 340 4.78 4.84 -17.65
CA LEU A 340 5.46 3.76 -18.35
C LEU A 340 6.71 4.30 -19.05
N GLN A 341 7.88 3.77 -18.71
CA GLN A 341 9.14 4.13 -19.36
C GLN A 341 9.48 3.08 -20.41
N VAL A 342 9.88 3.53 -21.61
CA VAL A 342 10.15 2.65 -22.74
C VAL A 342 11.53 2.84 -23.35
N GLU A 343 12.11 1.75 -23.89
CA GLU A 343 13.33 1.79 -24.66
C GLU A 343 13.08 2.36 -26.05
N GLY A 344 13.69 3.49 -26.37
CA GLY A 344 13.49 4.21 -27.63
C GLY A 344 13.79 3.38 -28.87
N ARG A 345 14.83 2.53 -28.82
CA ARG A 345 15.23 1.62 -29.91
C ARG A 345 14.20 0.56 -30.29
N LEU A 346 13.28 0.24 -29.37
CA LEU A 346 12.25 -0.79 -29.56
C LEU A 346 10.90 -0.18 -29.94
N LYS A 347 10.80 1.14 -30.06
CA LYS A 347 9.57 1.82 -30.47
C LYS A 347 9.23 1.51 -31.93
N ARG A 348 7.94 1.35 -32.19
CA ARG A 348 7.35 1.20 -33.53
C ARG A 348 6.10 2.04 -33.62
N PRO A 349 5.72 2.53 -34.80
CA PRO A 349 4.47 3.27 -35.00
C PRO A 349 3.26 2.49 -34.45
N GLY A 350 2.43 3.15 -33.67
CA GLY A 350 1.25 2.57 -33.00
C GLY A 350 1.50 1.70 -31.77
N LEU A 351 2.75 1.30 -31.49
CA LEU A 351 3.05 0.44 -30.34
C LEU A 351 2.69 1.12 -29.01
N MET A 352 2.99 2.42 -28.89
CA MET A 352 2.68 3.18 -27.66
C MET A 352 1.18 3.24 -27.40
N ASN A 353 0.37 3.44 -28.47
CA ASN A 353 -1.08 3.47 -28.36
C ASN A 353 -1.65 2.13 -27.87
N ASN A 354 -1.12 1.01 -28.39
CA ASN A 354 -1.54 -0.32 -27.95
C ASN A 354 -1.17 -0.57 -26.49
N MET A 355 0.04 -0.19 -26.07
CA MET A 355 0.50 -0.35 -24.70
C MET A 355 -0.29 0.53 -23.72
N LEU A 356 -0.55 1.78 -24.09
CA LEU A 356 -1.42 2.70 -23.34
C LEU A 356 -2.82 2.11 -23.14
N ALA A 357 -3.42 1.60 -24.22
CA ALA A 357 -4.74 0.95 -24.13
C ALA A 357 -4.71 -0.30 -23.24
N ALA A 358 -3.70 -1.17 -23.41
CA ALA A 358 -3.56 -2.38 -22.61
C ALA A 358 -3.37 -2.08 -21.11
N SER A 359 -2.64 -1.02 -20.75
CA SER A 359 -2.38 -0.65 -19.36
C SER A 359 -3.65 -0.31 -18.58
N LEU A 360 -4.70 0.16 -19.26
CA LEU A 360 -6.00 0.47 -18.63
C LEU A 360 -6.75 -0.77 -18.14
N TYR A 361 -6.39 -1.95 -18.61
CA TYR A 361 -7.02 -3.24 -18.32
C TYR A 361 -6.18 -4.15 -17.43
N THR A 362 -5.03 -3.65 -16.92
CA THR A 362 -4.28 -4.37 -15.90
C THR A 362 -5.12 -4.52 -14.63
N ARG A 363 -4.99 -5.63 -13.90
CA ARG A 363 -5.80 -5.91 -12.71
C ARG A 363 -5.65 -4.82 -11.63
N SER A 364 -4.43 -4.36 -11.41
CA SER A 364 -4.14 -3.20 -10.56
C SER A 364 -4.68 -1.88 -11.14
N GLY A 365 -5.27 -1.92 -12.33
CA GLY A 365 -5.55 -0.80 -13.22
C GLY A 365 -6.76 0.05 -12.88
N LYS A 366 -6.81 0.60 -11.68
CA LYS A 366 -7.71 1.72 -11.38
C LYS A 366 -7.20 3.04 -12.01
N TRP A 367 -6.28 2.94 -12.98
CA TRP A 367 -5.61 4.08 -13.61
C TRP A 367 -6.62 5.04 -14.26
N LYS A 368 -6.55 6.30 -13.85
CA LYS A 368 -7.27 7.42 -14.47
C LYS A 368 -6.41 8.07 -15.54
N HIS A 369 -5.10 8.16 -15.29
CA HIS A 369 -4.13 8.71 -16.23
C HIS A 369 -3.00 7.72 -16.46
N VAL A 370 -2.62 7.53 -17.73
CA VAL A 370 -1.43 6.76 -18.11
C VAL A 370 -0.55 7.62 -19.01
N ILE A 371 0.73 7.71 -18.65
CA ILE A 371 1.74 8.51 -19.34
C ILE A 371 2.85 7.57 -19.83
N VAL A 372 3.21 7.64 -21.10
CA VAL A 372 4.40 6.95 -21.61
C VAL A 372 5.50 7.96 -21.86
N VAL A 373 6.71 7.65 -21.40
CA VAL A 373 7.92 8.46 -21.57
C VAL A 373 9.08 7.61 -22.09
N ASP A 374 10.11 8.23 -22.68
CA ASP A 374 11.33 7.55 -23.08
C ASP A 374 12.24 7.26 -21.88
N GLU A 375 13.24 6.41 -22.09
CA GLU A 375 14.19 5.94 -21.08
C GLU A 375 15.15 7.02 -20.50
N ASP A 376 15.21 8.19 -21.13
CA ASP A 376 15.98 9.34 -20.67
C ASP A 376 15.22 10.22 -19.67
N VAL A 377 13.95 9.92 -19.39
CA VAL A 377 13.13 10.62 -18.38
C VAL A 377 13.18 9.85 -17.07
N ASN A 378 13.63 10.50 -16.00
CA ASN A 378 13.55 9.92 -14.66
C ASN A 378 12.10 9.92 -14.16
N VAL A 379 11.47 8.74 -14.12
CA VAL A 379 10.06 8.59 -13.71
C VAL A 379 9.82 8.90 -12.22
N TYR A 380 10.87 8.91 -11.41
CA TYR A 380 10.78 9.28 -9.99
C TYR A 380 10.77 10.79 -9.75
N ASP A 381 11.16 11.60 -10.75
CA ASP A 381 11.12 13.06 -10.67
C ASP A 381 9.89 13.61 -11.41
N PRO A 382 8.90 14.17 -10.69
CA PRO A 382 7.72 14.77 -11.32
C PRO A 382 8.07 15.93 -12.27
N ASN A 383 9.18 16.64 -12.05
CA ASN A 383 9.59 17.73 -12.95
C ASN A 383 10.05 17.20 -14.30
N GLU A 384 10.72 16.06 -14.36
CA GLU A 384 11.12 15.44 -15.62
C GLU A 384 9.91 14.89 -16.39
N ILE A 385 8.93 14.31 -15.70
CA ILE A 385 7.67 13.87 -16.33
C ILE A 385 6.92 15.09 -16.92
N LEU A 386 6.80 16.18 -16.15
CA LEU A 386 6.19 17.43 -16.62
C LEU A 386 6.97 18.05 -17.77
N TRP A 387 8.31 18.00 -17.75
CA TRP A 387 9.15 18.47 -18.84
C TRP A 387 8.87 17.66 -20.11
N ALA A 388 8.82 16.33 -20.05
CA ALA A 388 8.50 15.48 -21.18
C ALA A 388 7.10 15.79 -21.75
N LEU A 389 6.09 15.93 -20.89
CA LEU A 389 4.73 16.32 -21.29
C LEU A 389 4.66 17.71 -21.91
N THR A 390 5.52 18.64 -21.49
CA THR A 390 5.54 20.00 -22.02
C THR A 390 6.26 20.09 -23.36
N THR A 391 7.31 19.29 -23.57
CA THR A 391 8.23 19.43 -24.70
C THR A 391 8.05 18.41 -25.82
N ARG A 392 7.50 17.21 -25.53
CA ARG A 392 7.42 16.08 -26.48
C ARG A 392 5.99 15.71 -26.85
N PHE A 393 5.00 16.17 -26.10
CA PHE A 393 3.59 15.81 -26.23
C PHE A 393 2.80 16.85 -27.02
N GLN A 394 2.04 16.40 -28.00
CA GLN A 394 1.11 17.22 -28.77
C GLN A 394 -0.34 16.76 -28.50
N PRO A 395 -1.16 17.53 -27.77
CA PRO A 395 -2.49 17.09 -27.34
C PRO A 395 -3.39 16.60 -28.47
N ALA A 396 -3.29 17.18 -29.66
CA ALA A 396 -4.13 16.81 -30.79
C ALA A 396 -3.85 15.41 -31.35
N THR A 397 -2.65 14.88 -31.18
CA THR A 397 -2.22 13.60 -31.80
C THR A 397 -1.78 12.55 -30.77
N ASP A 398 -1.36 12.97 -29.58
CA ASP A 398 -0.68 12.13 -28.61
C ASP A 398 -1.55 11.87 -27.38
N MET A 399 -2.81 12.35 -27.39
CA MET A 399 -3.78 12.20 -26.31
C MET A 399 -4.97 11.34 -26.75
N TYR A 400 -5.36 10.42 -25.88
CA TYR A 400 -6.55 9.59 -26.08
C TYR A 400 -7.40 9.62 -24.81
N VAL A 401 -8.71 9.83 -24.97
CA VAL A 401 -9.68 9.85 -23.87
C VAL A 401 -10.66 8.70 -24.04
N ILE A 402 -10.83 7.90 -22.99
CA ILE A 402 -11.92 6.94 -22.88
C ILE A 402 -12.98 7.56 -21.98
N PRO A 403 -14.16 7.92 -22.49
CA PRO A 403 -15.13 8.73 -21.74
C PRO A 403 -15.82 7.98 -20.60
N ARG A 404 -15.82 6.65 -20.61
CA ARG A 404 -16.46 5.82 -19.58
C ARG A 404 -15.59 4.60 -19.27
N GLY A 405 -14.79 4.69 -18.23
CA GLY A 405 -14.00 3.60 -17.70
C GLY A 405 -14.27 3.43 -16.20
N ILE A 406 -13.77 2.38 -15.60
CA ILE A 406 -13.87 2.12 -14.15
C ILE A 406 -12.57 2.57 -13.48
N THR A 407 -12.69 3.28 -12.36
CA THR A 407 -11.62 3.61 -11.42
C THR A 407 -12.04 3.22 -10.00
N SER A 408 -11.31 3.65 -8.99
CA SER A 408 -11.73 3.51 -7.59
C SER A 408 -12.98 4.36 -7.33
N SER A 409 -13.98 3.81 -6.64
CA SER A 409 -15.13 4.58 -6.14
C SER A 409 -14.75 5.65 -5.12
N LEU A 410 -13.51 5.60 -4.61
CA LEU A 410 -12.93 6.60 -3.71
C LEU A 410 -12.31 7.79 -4.45
N GLU A 411 -12.24 7.74 -5.77
CA GLU A 411 -11.80 8.87 -6.61
C GLU A 411 -12.93 9.92 -6.67
N PRO A 412 -12.74 11.12 -6.10
CA PRO A 412 -13.85 12.02 -5.79
C PRO A 412 -14.52 12.67 -7.01
N SER A 413 -13.90 12.62 -8.19
CA SER A 413 -14.52 13.12 -9.43
C SER A 413 -15.19 12.04 -10.27
N SER A 414 -15.18 10.78 -9.80
CA SER A 414 -15.93 9.68 -10.41
C SER A 414 -17.41 9.71 -9.98
N THR A 415 -18.26 8.97 -10.70
CA THR A 415 -19.60 8.67 -10.20
C THR A 415 -19.53 7.77 -8.97
N PRO A 416 -20.61 7.67 -8.14
CA PRO A 416 -20.62 6.81 -6.95
C PRO A 416 -20.28 5.34 -7.22
N ASP A 417 -20.51 4.84 -8.43
CA ASP A 417 -20.17 3.49 -8.89
C ASP A 417 -18.77 3.40 -9.53
N GLY A 418 -17.95 4.46 -9.42
CA GLY A 418 -16.56 4.48 -9.88
C GLY A 418 -16.39 4.67 -11.39
N VAL A 419 -17.40 5.17 -12.11
CA VAL A 419 -17.27 5.49 -13.53
C VAL A 419 -16.60 6.85 -13.70
N THR A 420 -15.51 6.88 -14.48
CA THR A 420 -14.73 8.08 -14.78
C THR A 420 -14.29 8.11 -16.25
N SER A 421 -13.76 9.23 -16.71
CA SER A 421 -13.01 9.29 -17.97
C SER A 421 -11.55 8.92 -17.70
N LYS A 422 -10.93 8.18 -18.63
CA LYS A 422 -9.51 7.82 -18.58
C LYS A 422 -8.73 8.58 -19.64
N LEU A 423 -7.52 9.02 -19.28
CA LEU A 423 -6.65 9.79 -20.16
C LEU A 423 -5.33 9.03 -20.37
N MET A 424 -4.97 8.86 -21.64
CA MET A 424 -3.70 8.29 -22.08
C MET A 424 -2.87 9.35 -22.79
N MET A 425 -1.59 9.44 -22.49
CA MET A 425 -0.67 10.46 -23.01
C MET A 425 0.64 9.82 -23.48
N ASP A 426 0.99 10.01 -24.74
CA ASP A 426 2.27 9.61 -25.30
C ASP A 426 3.25 10.78 -25.30
N ALA A 427 4.06 10.91 -24.25
CA ALA A 427 5.11 11.92 -24.11
C ALA A 427 6.50 11.39 -24.55
N THR A 428 6.54 10.44 -25.48
CA THR A 428 7.81 9.97 -26.06
C THR A 428 8.26 10.87 -27.21
N ILE A 429 9.55 10.80 -27.54
CA ILE A 429 10.12 11.44 -28.73
C ILE A 429 9.55 10.79 -30.00
N LYS A 430 8.98 11.60 -30.90
CA LYS A 430 8.40 11.18 -32.17
C LYS A 430 9.41 11.29 -33.31
N PRO A 431 9.20 10.55 -34.42
CA PRO A 431 10.00 10.76 -35.65
C PRO A 431 9.97 12.22 -36.09
N GLY A 432 11.14 12.79 -36.39
CA GLY A 432 11.29 14.18 -36.78
C GLY A 432 11.40 15.18 -35.65
N PHE A 433 11.47 14.72 -34.39
CA PHE A 433 11.78 15.58 -33.24
C PHE A 433 13.14 16.26 -33.42
N ARG A 434 13.21 17.58 -33.20
CA ARG A 434 14.38 18.41 -33.56
C ARG A 434 15.33 18.69 -32.39
N GLY A 435 14.97 18.25 -31.18
CA GLY A 435 15.75 18.51 -29.97
C GLY A 435 16.74 17.40 -29.64
N GLN A 436 17.88 17.78 -29.09
CA GLN A 436 18.73 16.91 -28.28
C GLN A 436 18.70 17.42 -26.86
N VAL A 437 18.68 16.50 -25.87
CA VAL A 437 18.71 16.89 -24.46
C VAL A 437 20.03 17.61 -24.17
N ALA A 438 19.93 18.83 -23.64
CA ALA A 438 21.08 19.68 -23.32
C ALA A 438 21.49 19.44 -21.86
N GLU A 439 22.29 18.41 -21.64
CA GLU A 439 22.82 18.07 -20.32
C GLU A 439 24.29 17.61 -20.39
N PRO A 440 25.03 17.66 -19.28
CA PRO A 440 26.38 17.12 -19.21
C PRO A 440 26.38 15.61 -19.49
N THR A 441 27.36 15.13 -20.28
CA THR A 441 27.57 13.69 -20.48
C THR A 441 27.91 12.98 -19.16
N ASP A 442 27.72 11.66 -19.12
CA ASP A 442 28.09 10.86 -17.94
C ASP A 442 29.58 11.01 -17.58
N GLU A 443 30.47 11.15 -18.60
CA GLU A 443 31.88 11.39 -18.39
C GLU A 443 32.13 12.77 -17.73
N MET A 444 31.45 13.83 -18.18
CA MET A 444 31.52 15.14 -17.57
C MET A 444 30.99 15.12 -16.13
N ARG A 445 29.82 14.50 -15.90
CA ARG A 445 29.25 14.29 -14.56
C ARG A 445 30.23 13.55 -13.64
N GLY A 446 30.77 12.43 -14.11
CA GLY A 446 31.73 11.62 -13.35
C GLY A 446 33.01 12.39 -13.01
N THR A 447 33.50 13.24 -13.91
CA THR A 447 34.67 14.11 -13.66
C THR A 447 34.36 15.14 -12.59
N VAL A 448 33.21 15.81 -12.65
CA VAL A 448 32.79 16.80 -11.67
C VAL A 448 32.55 16.17 -10.30
N LEU A 449 31.86 15.01 -10.24
CA LEU A 449 31.56 14.33 -8.98
C LEU A 449 32.84 13.85 -8.25
N LYS A 450 33.88 13.40 -8.97
CA LYS A 450 35.18 13.06 -8.35
C LYS A 450 35.83 14.26 -7.64
N ARG A 451 35.55 15.45 -8.11
CA ARG A 451 36.09 16.71 -7.57
C ARG A 451 35.09 17.48 -6.70
N TRP A 452 33.91 16.89 -6.37
CA TRP A 452 32.81 17.56 -5.68
C TRP A 452 33.23 18.25 -4.38
N LYS A 453 34.07 17.57 -3.59
CA LYS A 453 34.62 18.12 -2.35
C LYS A 453 35.60 19.28 -2.58
N GLU A 454 36.34 19.26 -3.71
CA GLU A 454 37.28 20.36 -4.06
C GLU A 454 36.51 21.65 -4.36
N TYR A 455 35.25 21.53 -4.83
CA TYR A 455 34.37 22.69 -5.06
C TYR A 455 33.68 23.18 -3.79
N GLY A 456 33.91 22.58 -2.63
CA GLY A 456 33.35 22.98 -1.34
C GLY A 456 31.96 22.41 -1.04
N PHE A 457 31.46 21.51 -1.87
CA PHE A 457 30.20 20.82 -1.62
C PHE A 457 30.40 19.59 -0.71
N LYS A 458 29.35 19.23 0.07
CA LYS A 458 29.36 18.08 0.97
C LYS A 458 28.95 16.79 0.26
#